data_85074b0f40f0f6952846583ceb9b841c
#
_entry.id   85074b0f40f0f6952846583ceb9b841c
#
_cell.length_a   1.000
_cell.length_b   1.000
_cell.length_c   1.000
_cell.angle_alpha   90.00
_cell.angle_beta   90.00
_cell.angle_gamma   90.00
#
_symmetry.space_group_name_H-M   'P 1'
#
loop_
_entity.id
_entity.type
_entity.pdbx_description
1 polymer ?
#
loop_
_entity_poly.entity_id
_entity_poly.type
_entity_poly.pdbx_seq_one_letter_code
_entity_poly.pdbx_strand_id
1 'polypeptide(L)'
;MILNKPLSFYKVQKQLFENELVQLNKKLFKLSMMRLFVFLAILFFSWFFFGNIKVIIPVLMIGIALFFYLVTIYSDLKLLKQKKQQLIKINQVEINVLNGDLSDLEEGEQFKNSTHFYSHDIDLFGKGSFFQYLNRTTINTGKQKLAAILSQNAINTIIEKQNAIKELSNLAKWRQQFSAAGSLIKVDESTETIVKWLENHQCFTPKSMGYLPNVFGGISLAMFVLSYLSFIPNSLIIIWFFVGLTITGIYIKKINTLYLYANKAKETFKQYHQLLAFIENETFTSELLKQKQAEIKTENKKASQIFLQLSKILDAFDQRNNMIIGVFANSFALRDLNHCYRIEKWIDTYLEKVHNWFEVIAFFDAQNSLANFQFNHPNFTFPTIVDHATTIKAENLGHPLIAEEKRITSSVTINKEEFFIITG
;
A
#
# COMPACT_ATOMS: atom_id res chain seq x y z
N MET A 1 -20.18 -22.24 -24.78
CA MET A 1 -20.76 -21.77 -23.51
C MET A 1 -19.72 -21.42 -22.41
N ILE A 2 -18.42 -21.72 -22.60
CA ILE A 2 -17.32 -21.44 -21.65
C ILE A 2 -16.73 -20.04 -21.85
N LEU A 3 -16.80 -19.46 -23.04
CA LEU A 3 -16.22 -18.18 -23.45
C LEU A 3 -16.71 -16.94 -22.67
N ASN A 4 -17.85 -16.98 -22.00
CA ASN A 4 -18.42 -15.84 -21.30
C ASN A 4 -18.15 -15.82 -19.78
N LYS A 5 -17.39 -16.78 -19.24
CA LYS A 5 -17.19 -16.89 -17.78
C LYS A 5 -16.45 -15.69 -17.16
N PRO A 6 -15.32 -15.21 -17.74
CA PRO A 6 -14.65 -14.03 -17.21
C PRO A 6 -15.50 -12.75 -17.31
N LEU A 7 -16.09 -12.50 -18.48
CA LEU A 7 -16.94 -11.31 -18.69
C LEU A 7 -18.14 -11.28 -17.75
N SER A 8 -18.81 -12.42 -17.56
CA SER A 8 -19.95 -12.53 -16.64
C SER A 8 -19.50 -12.31 -15.19
N PHE A 9 -18.35 -12.83 -14.79
CA PHE A 9 -17.78 -12.60 -13.46
C PHE A 9 -17.58 -11.11 -13.21
N TYR A 10 -16.92 -10.39 -14.11
CA TYR A 10 -16.66 -8.95 -13.93
C TYR A 10 -17.95 -8.12 -13.89
N LYS A 11 -18.94 -8.42 -14.75
CA LYS A 11 -20.26 -7.75 -14.71
C LYS A 11 -20.97 -7.95 -13.37
N VAL A 12 -20.99 -9.19 -12.85
CA VAL A 12 -21.62 -9.50 -11.57
C VAL A 12 -20.90 -8.81 -10.41
N GLN A 13 -19.55 -8.87 -10.38
CA GLN A 13 -18.77 -8.21 -9.33
C GLN A 13 -18.97 -6.68 -9.35
N LYS A 14 -18.94 -6.06 -10.53
CA LYS A 14 -19.21 -4.63 -10.69
C LYS A 14 -20.56 -4.25 -10.09
N GLN A 15 -21.63 -4.93 -10.51
CA GLN A 15 -22.99 -4.67 -10.03
C GLN A 15 -23.12 -4.83 -8.49
N LEU A 16 -22.47 -5.87 -7.93
CA LEU A 16 -22.44 -6.09 -6.49
C LEU A 16 -21.79 -4.90 -5.76
N PHE A 17 -20.61 -4.44 -6.24
CA PHE A 17 -19.92 -3.32 -5.60
C PHE A 17 -20.63 -1.97 -5.80
N GLU A 18 -21.33 -1.77 -6.92
CA GLU A 18 -22.20 -0.59 -7.14
C GLU A 18 -23.34 -0.55 -6.13
N ASN A 19 -24.00 -1.68 -5.89
CA ASN A 19 -25.08 -1.79 -4.89
C ASN A 19 -24.55 -1.52 -3.47
N GLU A 20 -23.40 -2.08 -3.12
CA GLU A 20 -22.75 -1.81 -1.83
C GLU A 20 -22.36 -0.33 -1.69
N LEU A 21 -21.89 0.31 -2.76
CA LEU A 21 -21.50 1.72 -2.78
C LEU A 21 -22.72 2.63 -2.51
N VAL A 22 -23.88 2.32 -3.07
CA VAL A 22 -25.13 3.04 -2.80
C VAL A 22 -25.50 2.97 -1.32
N GLN A 23 -25.40 1.78 -0.71
CA GLN A 23 -25.68 1.62 0.73
C GLN A 23 -24.66 2.38 1.60
N LEU A 24 -23.38 2.35 1.20
CA LEU A 24 -22.32 3.06 1.90
C LEU A 24 -22.52 4.59 1.86
N ASN A 25 -22.92 5.12 0.71
CA ASN A 25 -23.23 6.55 0.56
C ASN A 25 -24.38 6.97 1.48
N LYS A 26 -25.45 6.15 1.62
CA LYS A 26 -26.54 6.41 2.57
C LYS A 26 -26.04 6.45 4.02
N LYS A 27 -25.13 5.50 4.41
CA LYS A 27 -24.54 5.48 5.76
C LYS A 27 -23.66 6.72 6.01
N LEU A 28 -22.82 7.10 5.05
CA LEU A 28 -21.97 8.28 5.13
C LEU A 28 -22.81 9.57 5.25
N PHE A 29 -23.90 9.67 4.50
CA PHE A 29 -24.83 10.81 4.61
C PHE A 29 -25.45 10.90 6.00
N LYS A 30 -25.99 9.78 6.54
CA LYS A 30 -26.54 9.75 7.90
C LYS A 30 -25.51 10.18 8.96
N LEU A 31 -24.28 9.68 8.87
CA LEU A 31 -23.20 10.07 9.78
C LEU A 31 -22.82 11.55 9.67
N SER A 32 -22.84 12.12 8.45
CA SER A 32 -22.63 13.55 8.25
C SER A 32 -23.71 14.40 8.93
N MET A 33 -24.98 13.99 8.80
CA MET A 33 -26.09 14.65 9.48
C MET A 33 -26.00 14.53 11.00
N MET A 34 -25.62 13.35 11.51
CA MET A 34 -25.40 13.15 12.95
C MET A 34 -24.27 14.04 13.49
N ARG A 35 -23.14 14.18 12.76
CA ARG A 35 -22.06 15.08 13.17
C ARG A 35 -22.52 16.55 13.20
N LEU A 36 -23.28 16.98 12.19
CA LEU A 36 -23.85 18.31 12.15
C LEU A 36 -24.78 18.55 13.33
N PHE A 37 -25.65 17.57 13.64
CA PHE A 37 -26.56 17.66 14.79
C PHE A 37 -25.79 17.75 16.12
N VAL A 38 -24.77 16.90 16.33
CA VAL A 38 -23.93 16.96 17.53
C VAL A 38 -23.24 18.31 17.66
N PHE A 39 -22.69 18.84 16.56
CA PHE A 39 -22.06 20.16 16.55
C PHE A 39 -23.03 21.29 16.94
N LEU A 40 -24.22 21.30 16.33
CA LEU A 40 -25.25 22.29 16.66
C LEU A 40 -25.75 22.14 18.11
N ALA A 41 -25.87 20.90 18.60
CA ALA A 41 -26.24 20.65 19.99
C ALA A 41 -25.17 21.17 20.98
N ILE A 42 -23.88 20.97 20.68
CA ILE A 42 -22.79 21.55 21.50
C ILE A 42 -22.94 23.08 21.56
N LEU A 43 -23.16 23.74 20.43
CA LEU A 43 -23.33 25.19 20.37
C LEU A 43 -24.57 25.65 21.17
N PHE A 44 -25.71 24.96 20.96
CA PHE A 44 -26.96 25.29 21.65
C PHE A 44 -26.86 25.12 23.14
N PHE A 45 -26.35 24.00 23.64
CA PHE A 45 -26.21 23.79 25.09
C PHE A 45 -25.13 24.66 25.71
N SER A 46 -24.06 24.99 24.99
CA SER A 46 -23.05 25.96 25.48
C SER A 46 -23.63 27.36 25.61
N TRP A 47 -24.51 27.76 24.70
CA TRP A 47 -25.22 29.05 24.79
C TRP A 47 -26.31 29.03 25.87
N PHE A 48 -27.11 27.96 25.94
CA PHE A 48 -28.21 27.86 26.92
C PHE A 48 -27.72 27.84 28.37
N PHE A 49 -26.61 27.17 28.66
CA PHE A 49 -25.99 27.13 30.00
C PHE A 49 -24.89 28.19 30.17
N PHE A 50 -24.88 29.23 29.34
CA PHE A 50 -23.86 30.28 29.44
C PHE A 50 -23.80 30.89 30.85
N GLY A 51 -22.57 30.98 31.43
CA GLY A 51 -22.34 31.43 32.80
C GLY A 51 -22.27 30.32 33.87
N ASN A 52 -22.71 29.06 33.53
CA ASN A 52 -22.60 27.92 34.45
C ASN A 52 -21.47 26.96 34.03
N ILE A 53 -20.24 27.30 34.45
CA ILE A 53 -19.02 26.52 34.08
C ILE A 53 -19.13 25.04 34.47
N LYS A 54 -19.80 24.71 35.60
CA LYS A 54 -19.96 23.32 36.08
C LYS A 54 -20.76 22.46 35.12
N VAL A 55 -21.64 23.02 34.28
CA VAL A 55 -22.44 22.34 33.30
C VAL A 55 -21.78 22.41 31.89
N ILE A 56 -21.21 23.57 31.54
CA ILE A 56 -20.58 23.75 30.20
C ILE A 56 -19.41 22.80 29.98
N ILE A 57 -18.52 22.63 30.99
CA ILE A 57 -17.35 21.75 30.83
C ILE A 57 -17.73 20.30 30.50
N PRO A 58 -18.62 19.61 31.24
CA PRO A 58 -19.08 18.27 30.89
C PRO A 58 -19.77 18.21 29.51
N VAL A 59 -20.58 19.18 29.14
CA VAL A 59 -21.26 19.27 27.85
C VAL A 59 -20.23 19.32 26.70
N LEU A 60 -19.23 20.19 26.84
CA LEU A 60 -18.15 20.28 25.86
C LEU A 60 -17.33 18.98 25.78
N MET A 61 -16.95 18.41 26.91
CA MET A 61 -16.16 17.17 26.93
C MET A 61 -16.90 16.00 26.27
N ILE A 62 -18.16 15.76 26.64
CA ILE A 62 -18.96 14.68 26.07
C ILE A 62 -19.27 14.95 24.59
N GLY A 63 -19.66 16.17 24.25
CA GLY A 63 -19.99 16.54 22.87
C GLY A 63 -18.79 16.43 21.94
N ILE A 64 -17.63 16.92 22.34
CA ILE A 64 -16.38 16.81 21.59
C ILE A 64 -15.95 15.34 21.43
N ALA A 65 -16.01 14.56 22.50
CA ALA A 65 -15.68 13.12 22.44
C ALA A 65 -16.60 12.37 21.45
N LEU A 66 -17.92 12.62 21.51
CA LEU A 66 -18.88 12.04 20.58
C LEU A 66 -18.64 12.50 19.15
N PHE A 67 -18.34 13.78 18.94
CA PHE A 67 -18.02 14.31 17.61
C PHE A 67 -16.79 13.63 17.01
N PHE A 68 -15.70 13.50 17.74
CA PHE A 68 -14.50 12.80 17.27
C PHE A 68 -14.74 11.31 17.01
N TYR A 69 -15.53 10.65 17.85
CA TYR A 69 -15.93 9.27 17.62
C TYR A 69 -16.68 9.09 16.26
N LEU A 70 -17.63 9.98 15.97
CA LEU A 70 -18.33 9.97 14.68
C LEU A 70 -17.42 10.32 13.51
N VAL A 71 -16.42 11.19 13.69
CA VAL A 71 -15.40 11.50 12.68
C VAL A 71 -14.57 10.26 12.36
N THR A 72 -14.17 9.49 13.36
CA THR A 72 -13.40 8.25 13.16
C THR A 72 -14.19 7.24 12.34
N ILE A 73 -15.44 6.94 12.71
CA ILE A 73 -16.32 6.03 11.97
C ILE A 73 -16.53 6.52 10.51
N TYR A 74 -16.73 7.82 10.33
CA TYR A 74 -16.90 8.39 9.00
C TYR A 74 -15.64 8.21 8.14
N SER A 75 -14.46 8.39 8.72
CA SER A 75 -13.18 8.23 8.04
C SER A 75 -12.96 6.78 7.57
N ASP A 76 -13.28 5.80 8.43
CA ASP A 76 -13.19 4.38 8.11
C ASP A 76 -14.15 3.99 6.96
N LEU A 77 -15.40 4.46 7.02
CA LEU A 77 -16.37 4.22 5.97
C LEU A 77 -16.00 4.94 4.66
N LYS A 78 -15.35 6.10 4.72
CA LYS A 78 -14.85 6.82 3.55
C LYS A 78 -13.73 6.03 2.87
N LEU A 79 -12.82 5.44 3.65
CA LEU A 79 -11.77 4.56 3.09
C LEU A 79 -12.38 3.31 2.44
N LEU A 80 -13.37 2.68 3.08
CA LEU A 80 -14.11 1.56 2.51
C LEU A 80 -14.80 1.95 1.21
N LYS A 81 -15.42 3.14 1.14
CA LYS A 81 -16.00 3.70 -0.08
C LYS A 81 -14.97 3.81 -1.20
N GLN A 82 -13.81 4.38 -0.92
CA GLN A 82 -12.72 4.50 -1.91
C GLN A 82 -12.30 3.13 -2.43
N LYS A 83 -12.16 2.14 -1.55
CA LYS A 83 -11.83 0.76 -1.95
C LYS A 83 -12.91 0.16 -2.85
N LYS A 84 -14.21 0.35 -2.55
CA LYS A 84 -15.30 -0.12 -3.41
C LYS A 84 -15.30 0.55 -4.77
N GLN A 85 -14.99 1.85 -4.84
CA GLN A 85 -14.83 2.58 -6.11
C GLN A 85 -13.69 2.01 -6.96
N GLN A 86 -12.55 1.64 -6.35
CA GLN A 86 -11.47 0.98 -7.09
C GLN A 86 -11.88 -0.40 -7.61
N LEU A 87 -12.61 -1.19 -6.81
CA LEU A 87 -13.13 -2.49 -7.26
C LEU A 87 -14.10 -2.34 -8.45
N ILE A 88 -14.96 -1.34 -8.45
CA ILE A 88 -15.83 -1.02 -9.60
C ILE A 88 -14.98 -0.67 -10.82
N LYS A 89 -13.96 0.20 -10.65
CA LYS A 89 -13.06 0.58 -11.74
C LYS A 89 -12.30 -0.61 -12.31
N ILE A 90 -11.73 -1.46 -11.46
CA ILE A 90 -11.02 -2.69 -11.88
C ILE A 90 -11.93 -3.57 -12.75
N ASN A 91 -13.16 -3.83 -12.29
CA ASN A 91 -14.10 -4.65 -13.05
C ASN A 91 -14.53 -3.97 -14.37
N GLN A 92 -14.67 -2.64 -14.39
CA GLN A 92 -14.99 -1.91 -15.62
C GLN A 92 -13.85 -1.98 -16.62
N VAL A 93 -12.59 -1.80 -16.18
CA VAL A 93 -11.40 -1.93 -17.04
C VAL A 93 -11.34 -3.33 -17.66
N GLU A 94 -11.58 -4.39 -16.88
CA GLU A 94 -11.58 -5.74 -17.41
C GLU A 94 -12.71 -5.98 -18.43
N ILE A 95 -13.88 -5.40 -18.23
CA ILE A 95 -14.98 -5.44 -19.20
C ILE A 95 -14.55 -4.73 -20.49
N ASN A 96 -13.92 -3.56 -20.41
CA ASN A 96 -13.43 -2.80 -21.55
C ASN A 96 -12.38 -3.60 -22.32
N VAL A 97 -11.38 -4.17 -21.63
CA VAL A 97 -10.31 -4.98 -22.23
C VAL A 97 -10.86 -6.22 -22.95
N LEU A 98 -11.80 -6.95 -22.33
CA LEU A 98 -12.43 -8.11 -22.96
C LEU A 98 -13.28 -7.74 -24.18
N ASN A 99 -13.68 -6.46 -24.31
CA ASN A 99 -14.34 -5.91 -25.51
C ASN A 99 -13.33 -5.28 -26.51
N GLY A 100 -12.01 -5.38 -26.25
CA GLY A 100 -10.96 -4.89 -27.15
C GLY A 100 -10.50 -3.44 -26.91
N ASP A 101 -10.98 -2.78 -25.86
CA ASP A 101 -10.56 -1.42 -25.51
C ASP A 101 -9.46 -1.44 -24.45
N LEU A 102 -8.26 -0.98 -24.86
CA LEU A 102 -7.05 -0.91 -24.00
C LEU A 102 -6.73 0.52 -23.53
N SER A 103 -7.59 1.49 -23.82
CA SER A 103 -7.31 2.91 -23.59
C SER A 103 -7.04 3.28 -22.12
N ASP A 104 -7.60 2.51 -21.18
CA ASP A 104 -7.42 2.72 -19.74
C ASP A 104 -6.10 2.10 -19.19
N LEU A 105 -5.31 1.41 -20.03
CA LEU A 105 -4.12 0.68 -19.62
C LEU A 105 -2.83 1.43 -19.98
N GLU A 106 -1.86 1.36 -19.08
CA GLU A 106 -0.55 1.99 -19.28
C GLU A 106 0.28 1.25 -20.34
N GLU A 107 0.84 2.00 -21.26
CA GLU A 107 1.56 1.51 -22.45
C GLU A 107 2.96 0.95 -22.13
N GLY A 108 3.59 1.35 -21.03
CA GLY A 108 4.92 0.88 -20.65
C GLY A 108 6.05 1.45 -21.51
N GLU A 109 5.87 2.62 -22.13
CA GLU A 109 6.86 3.28 -23.00
C GLU A 109 8.23 3.44 -22.32
N GLN A 110 8.26 3.66 -21.00
CA GLN A 110 9.48 3.81 -20.22
C GLN A 110 10.37 2.56 -20.17
N PHE A 111 9.84 1.41 -20.58
CA PHE A 111 10.59 0.14 -20.60
C PHE A 111 11.13 -0.23 -21.99
N LYS A 112 10.87 0.59 -23.02
CA LYS A 112 11.43 0.38 -24.35
C LYS A 112 12.96 0.43 -24.31
N ASN A 113 13.59 -0.58 -24.90
CA ASN A 113 15.03 -0.66 -25.05
C ASN A 113 15.36 -1.21 -26.45
N SER A 114 15.85 -0.34 -27.32
CA SER A 114 16.19 -0.68 -28.70
C SER A 114 17.37 -1.66 -28.85
N THR A 115 18.17 -1.84 -27.80
CA THR A 115 19.32 -2.76 -27.80
C THR A 115 18.99 -4.11 -27.18
N HIS A 116 17.75 -4.31 -26.74
CA HIS A 116 17.32 -5.58 -26.13
C HIS A 116 17.13 -6.66 -27.20
N PHE A 117 17.47 -7.91 -26.90
CA PHE A 117 17.51 -9.05 -27.83
C PHE A 117 16.23 -9.28 -28.62
N TYR A 118 15.04 -9.02 -28.05
CA TYR A 118 13.76 -9.32 -28.68
C TYR A 118 12.65 -8.33 -28.36
N SER A 119 12.75 -7.55 -27.27
CA SER A 119 11.62 -6.76 -26.80
C SER A 119 11.19 -5.67 -27.80
N HIS A 120 12.13 -5.18 -28.60
CA HIS A 120 11.86 -4.22 -29.66
C HIS A 120 11.23 -4.90 -30.88
N ASP A 121 11.75 -6.07 -31.26
CA ASP A 121 11.31 -6.81 -32.46
C ASP A 121 9.87 -7.32 -32.36
N ILE A 122 9.40 -7.62 -31.14
CA ILE A 122 8.03 -8.09 -30.89
C ILE A 122 7.10 -6.99 -30.36
N ASP A 123 7.52 -5.73 -30.39
CA ASP A 123 6.77 -4.59 -29.85
C ASP A 123 6.22 -4.86 -28.43
N LEU A 124 7.10 -5.38 -27.56
CA LEU A 124 6.72 -5.81 -26.22
C LEU A 124 6.15 -4.68 -25.37
N PHE A 125 6.62 -3.44 -25.56
CA PHE A 125 6.24 -2.24 -24.84
C PHE A 125 5.73 -1.17 -25.79
N GLY A 126 4.82 -0.33 -25.31
CA GLY A 126 4.22 0.76 -26.05
C GLY A 126 2.73 0.56 -26.32
N LYS A 127 2.15 1.45 -27.11
CA LYS A 127 0.73 1.43 -27.43
C LYS A 127 0.38 0.17 -28.25
N GLY A 128 -0.67 -0.54 -27.84
CA GLY A 128 -1.12 -1.78 -28.47
C GLY A 128 -0.22 -2.99 -28.18
N SER A 129 0.77 -2.86 -27.31
CA SER A 129 1.75 -3.92 -26.99
C SER A 129 1.17 -5.01 -26.09
N PHE A 130 1.91 -6.13 -26.01
CA PHE A 130 1.58 -7.22 -25.10
C PHE A 130 1.69 -6.78 -23.63
N PHE A 131 2.67 -5.92 -23.28
CA PHE A 131 2.77 -5.34 -21.94
C PHE A 131 1.52 -4.53 -21.59
N GLN A 132 1.06 -3.62 -22.46
CA GLN A 132 -0.16 -2.84 -22.21
C GLN A 132 -1.35 -3.78 -21.96
N TYR A 133 -1.53 -4.79 -22.79
CA TYR A 133 -2.61 -5.76 -22.63
C TYR A 133 -2.55 -6.55 -21.33
N LEU A 134 -1.34 -6.91 -20.87
CA LEU A 134 -1.09 -7.76 -19.72
C LEU A 134 -1.09 -7.00 -18.40
N ASN A 135 -0.60 -5.74 -18.41
CA ASN A 135 -0.30 -5.01 -17.20
C ASN A 135 -1.56 -4.68 -16.36
N ARG A 136 -1.60 -5.22 -15.16
CA ARG A 136 -2.60 -4.94 -14.10
C ARG A 136 -1.95 -4.58 -12.78
N THR A 137 -0.66 -4.23 -12.83
CA THR A 137 0.07 -3.82 -11.63
C THR A 137 -0.46 -2.50 -11.09
N THR A 138 -0.44 -2.35 -9.79
CA THR A 138 -1.00 -1.20 -9.09
C THR A 138 0.05 -0.33 -8.41
N ILE A 139 1.28 -0.85 -8.31
CA ILE A 139 2.43 -0.15 -7.73
C ILE A 139 3.60 -0.11 -8.72
N ASN A 140 4.41 0.95 -8.65
CA ASN A 140 5.54 1.13 -9.58
C ASN A 140 6.55 -0.01 -9.55
N THR A 141 6.89 -0.52 -8.36
CA THR A 141 7.81 -1.67 -8.22
C THR A 141 7.23 -2.94 -8.81
N GLY A 142 5.93 -3.18 -8.70
CA GLY A 142 5.25 -4.29 -9.37
C GLY A 142 5.30 -4.17 -10.88
N LYS A 143 5.13 -2.95 -11.41
CA LYS A 143 5.23 -2.65 -12.85
C LYS A 143 6.64 -2.91 -13.38
N GLN A 144 7.66 -2.42 -12.69
CA GLN A 144 9.07 -2.68 -13.00
C GLN A 144 9.37 -4.18 -12.96
N LYS A 145 8.84 -4.89 -11.94
CA LYS A 145 9.00 -6.34 -11.80
C LYS A 145 8.35 -7.10 -12.96
N LEU A 146 7.14 -6.69 -13.37
CA LEU A 146 6.46 -7.28 -14.53
C LEU A 146 7.27 -7.06 -15.82
N ALA A 147 7.72 -5.82 -16.05
CA ALA A 147 8.57 -5.52 -17.21
C ALA A 147 9.86 -6.34 -17.21
N ALA A 148 10.51 -6.48 -16.06
CA ALA A 148 11.70 -7.32 -15.91
C ALA A 148 11.41 -8.80 -16.19
N ILE A 149 10.29 -9.35 -15.72
CA ILE A 149 9.88 -10.74 -16.00
C ILE A 149 9.70 -10.95 -17.50
N LEU A 150 9.08 -10.02 -18.21
CA LEU A 150 8.83 -10.10 -19.64
C LEU A 150 10.09 -9.91 -20.49
N SER A 151 11.08 -9.17 -19.97
CA SER A 151 12.36 -8.89 -20.64
C SER A 151 13.46 -9.90 -20.28
N GLN A 152 13.23 -10.78 -19.30
CA GLN A 152 14.22 -11.78 -18.90
C GLN A 152 13.95 -13.12 -19.58
N ASN A 153 14.96 -13.69 -20.19
CA ASN A 153 14.90 -15.05 -20.72
C ASN A 153 15.31 -16.07 -19.64
N ALA A 154 14.61 -16.06 -18.49
CA ALA A 154 14.91 -16.91 -17.35
C ALA A 154 14.20 -18.27 -17.50
N ILE A 155 14.99 -19.31 -17.79
CA ILE A 155 14.51 -20.69 -18.01
C ILE A 155 14.34 -21.50 -16.72
N ASN A 156 14.80 -20.98 -15.59
CA ASN A 156 14.72 -21.68 -14.31
C ASN A 156 13.32 -21.59 -13.70
N THR A 157 12.89 -22.64 -13.01
CA THR A 157 11.64 -22.69 -12.24
C THR A 157 10.38 -22.37 -13.07
N ILE A 158 10.35 -22.79 -14.34
CA ILE A 158 9.21 -22.51 -15.23
C ILE A 158 7.94 -23.17 -14.69
N ILE A 159 8.02 -24.43 -14.29
CA ILE A 159 6.88 -25.21 -13.81
C ILE A 159 6.32 -24.58 -12.52
N GLU A 160 7.18 -24.19 -11.60
CA GLU A 160 6.79 -23.53 -10.36
C GLU A 160 6.10 -22.18 -10.64
N LYS A 161 6.62 -21.40 -11.61
CA LYS A 161 5.99 -20.14 -12.06
C LYS A 161 4.62 -20.39 -12.68
N GLN A 162 4.48 -21.41 -13.53
CA GLN A 162 3.20 -21.81 -14.12
C GLN A 162 2.19 -22.21 -13.04
N ASN A 163 2.61 -23.00 -12.05
CA ASN A 163 1.75 -23.41 -10.93
C ASN A 163 1.31 -22.23 -10.07
N ALA A 164 2.20 -21.28 -9.81
CA ALA A 164 1.89 -20.05 -9.11
C ALA A 164 0.85 -19.19 -9.86
N ILE A 165 1.01 -19.04 -11.18
CA ILE A 165 0.06 -18.32 -12.03
C ILE A 165 -1.30 -19.03 -12.05
N LYS A 166 -1.34 -20.35 -12.20
CA LYS A 166 -2.58 -21.16 -12.18
C LYS A 166 -3.32 -20.99 -10.84
N GLU A 167 -2.60 -21.05 -9.73
CA GLU A 167 -3.21 -20.86 -8.40
C GLU A 167 -3.80 -19.46 -8.26
N LEU A 168 -3.00 -18.42 -8.54
CA LEU A 168 -3.47 -17.04 -8.46
C LEU A 168 -4.60 -16.75 -9.44
N SER A 169 -4.66 -17.40 -10.60
CA SER A 169 -5.77 -17.22 -11.55
C SER A 169 -7.12 -17.64 -10.95
N ASN A 170 -7.14 -18.68 -10.11
CA ASN A 170 -8.33 -19.14 -9.41
C ASN A 170 -8.73 -18.22 -8.23
N LEU A 171 -7.81 -17.37 -7.74
CA LEU A 171 -8.04 -16.43 -6.65
C LEU A 171 -8.48 -15.04 -7.13
N ALA A 172 -9.36 -14.96 -8.14
CA ALA A 172 -9.74 -13.70 -8.79
C ALA A 172 -10.24 -12.63 -7.81
N LYS A 173 -11.05 -13.00 -6.81
CA LYS A 173 -11.53 -12.05 -5.79
C LYS A 173 -10.39 -11.53 -4.92
N TRP A 174 -9.46 -12.39 -4.52
CA TRP A 174 -8.30 -11.99 -3.73
C TRP A 174 -7.42 -11.03 -4.52
N ARG A 175 -7.11 -11.34 -5.79
CA ARG A 175 -6.35 -10.46 -6.68
C ARG A 175 -6.99 -9.07 -6.81
N GLN A 176 -8.32 -9.01 -7.02
CA GLN A 176 -9.03 -7.73 -7.09
C GLN A 176 -8.94 -6.93 -5.78
N GLN A 177 -9.04 -7.59 -4.62
CA GLN A 177 -8.91 -6.92 -3.32
C GLN A 177 -7.49 -6.40 -3.07
N PHE A 178 -6.47 -7.18 -3.46
CA PHE A 178 -5.07 -6.77 -3.43
C PHE A 178 -4.83 -5.55 -4.33
N SER A 179 -5.25 -5.64 -5.59
CA SER A 179 -5.11 -4.54 -6.56
C SER A 179 -5.89 -3.28 -6.15
N ALA A 180 -7.09 -3.43 -5.57
CA ALA A 180 -7.84 -2.29 -5.05
C ALA A 180 -7.13 -1.61 -3.88
N ALA A 181 -6.46 -2.36 -3.00
CA ALA A 181 -5.63 -1.80 -1.94
C ALA A 181 -4.40 -1.09 -2.51
N GLY A 182 -3.71 -1.72 -3.47
CA GLY A 182 -2.57 -1.14 -4.17
C GLY A 182 -2.92 0.16 -4.91
N SER A 183 -4.07 0.22 -5.59
CA SER A 183 -4.53 1.41 -6.32
C SER A 183 -4.87 2.62 -5.43
N LEU A 184 -5.03 2.43 -4.12
CA LEU A 184 -5.22 3.52 -3.17
C LEU A 184 -3.89 4.14 -2.72
N ILE A 185 -2.76 3.55 -3.12
CA ILE A 185 -1.44 4.00 -2.75
C ILE A 185 -1.12 5.28 -3.53
N LYS A 186 -1.13 6.39 -2.82
CA LYS A 186 -0.57 7.66 -3.31
C LYS A 186 0.87 7.72 -2.85
N VAL A 187 1.78 7.21 -3.67
CA VAL A 187 3.21 7.18 -3.32
C VAL A 187 3.85 8.44 -3.89
N ASP A 188 4.33 9.31 -3.02
CA ASP A 188 5.10 10.50 -3.41
C ASP A 188 6.57 10.15 -3.70
N GLU A 189 7.10 9.11 -3.07
CA GLU A 189 8.50 8.66 -3.21
C GLU A 189 8.59 7.20 -3.64
N SER A 190 9.61 6.88 -4.43
CA SER A 190 9.86 5.49 -4.83
C SER A 190 10.33 4.64 -3.64
N THR A 191 10.04 3.34 -3.67
CA THR A 191 10.51 2.41 -2.63
C THR A 191 12.04 2.35 -2.57
N GLU A 192 12.74 2.51 -3.70
CA GLU A 192 14.20 2.58 -3.72
C GLU A 192 14.71 3.83 -2.98
N THR A 193 14.05 4.98 -3.13
CA THR A 193 14.40 6.20 -2.38
C THR A 193 14.20 6.00 -0.89
N ILE A 194 13.11 5.34 -0.50
CA ILE A 194 12.82 5.02 0.92
C ILE A 194 13.88 4.06 1.47
N VAL A 195 14.22 2.98 0.76
CA VAL A 195 15.26 2.04 1.18
C VAL A 195 16.62 2.73 1.32
N LYS A 196 17.02 3.51 0.31
CA LYS A 196 18.27 4.30 0.37
C LYS A 196 18.31 5.27 1.55
N TRP A 197 17.17 5.91 1.87
CA TRP A 197 17.10 6.76 3.05
C TRP A 197 17.30 5.95 4.33
N LEU A 198 16.63 4.80 4.47
CA LEU A 198 16.76 3.94 5.65
C LEU A 198 18.22 3.45 5.82
N GLU A 199 18.87 3.03 4.73
CA GLU A 199 20.26 2.54 4.71
C GLU A 199 21.28 3.62 5.08
N ASN A 200 21.05 4.86 4.59
CA ASN A 200 21.98 5.97 4.82
C ASN A 200 21.68 6.76 6.10
N HIS A 201 20.61 6.41 6.82
CA HIS A 201 20.26 7.11 8.04
C HIS A 201 21.27 6.84 9.15
N GLN A 202 21.85 7.90 9.70
CA GLN A 202 22.75 7.82 10.86
C GLN A 202 21.97 8.12 12.13
N CYS A 203 21.93 7.15 13.06
CA CYS A 203 21.31 7.31 14.35
C CYS A 203 22.00 8.44 15.14
N PHE A 204 21.20 9.35 15.68
CA PHE A 204 21.70 10.50 16.45
C PHE A 204 21.11 10.58 17.85
N THR A 205 20.06 9.80 18.12
CA THR A 205 19.40 9.85 19.44
C THR A 205 20.18 8.98 20.44
N PRO A 206 20.50 9.52 21.62
CA PRO A 206 21.12 8.73 22.68
C PRO A 206 20.20 7.60 23.14
N LYS A 207 20.79 6.46 23.56
CA LYS A 207 20.04 5.32 24.09
C LYS A 207 19.15 5.66 25.29
N SER A 208 19.53 6.69 26.06
CA SER A 208 18.73 7.24 27.17
C SER A 208 17.36 7.76 26.74
N MET A 209 17.16 8.13 25.45
CA MET A 209 15.87 8.56 24.93
C MET A 209 14.81 7.45 24.92
N GLY A 210 15.19 6.20 25.21
CA GLY A 210 14.22 5.12 25.42
C GLY A 210 13.40 5.26 26.71
N TYR A 211 13.93 5.94 27.73
CA TYR A 211 13.25 6.14 29.03
C TYR A 211 13.16 7.60 29.45
N LEU A 212 14.10 8.46 29.04
CA LEU A 212 14.20 9.86 29.46
C LEU A 212 12.91 10.66 29.18
N PRO A 213 12.25 10.55 28.01
CA PRO A 213 11.00 11.29 27.78
C PRO A 213 9.89 10.90 28.75
N ASN A 214 9.81 9.63 29.16
CA ASN A 214 8.80 9.17 30.12
C ASN A 214 9.10 9.71 31.53
N VAL A 215 10.36 9.69 31.95
CA VAL A 215 10.79 10.27 33.23
C VAL A 215 10.56 11.79 33.25
N PHE A 216 10.96 12.46 32.16
CA PHE A 216 10.78 13.92 32.03
C PHE A 216 9.28 14.30 32.06
N GLY A 217 8.43 13.54 31.36
CA GLY A 217 6.97 13.73 31.40
C GLY A 217 6.37 13.45 32.77
N GLY A 218 6.86 12.44 33.50
CA GLY A 218 6.47 12.16 34.88
C GLY A 218 6.83 13.30 35.83
N ILE A 219 8.05 13.83 35.72
CA ILE A 219 8.49 15.01 36.49
C ILE A 219 7.62 16.24 36.15
N SER A 220 7.34 16.45 34.86
CA SER A 220 6.47 17.54 34.40
C SER A 220 5.08 17.47 35.07
N LEU A 221 4.48 16.26 35.06
CA LEU A 221 3.18 16.03 35.69
C LEU A 221 3.24 16.29 37.22
N ALA A 222 4.29 15.81 37.88
CA ALA A 222 4.49 16.05 39.31
C ALA A 222 4.62 17.55 39.61
N MET A 223 5.38 18.29 38.78
CA MET A 223 5.51 19.76 38.94
C MET A 223 4.17 20.49 38.77
N PHE A 224 3.34 20.09 37.80
CA PHE A 224 1.99 20.66 37.67
C PHE A 224 1.12 20.39 38.88
N VAL A 225 1.14 19.18 39.45
CA VAL A 225 0.38 18.81 40.64
C VAL A 225 0.87 19.60 41.86
N LEU A 226 2.19 19.65 42.07
CA LEU A 226 2.78 20.38 43.21
C LEU A 226 2.52 21.90 43.12
N SER A 227 2.54 22.46 41.92
CA SER A 227 2.22 23.88 41.71
C SER A 227 0.73 24.14 41.96
N TYR A 228 -0.17 23.25 41.49
CA TYR A 228 -1.60 23.34 41.78
C TYR A 228 -1.90 23.28 43.29
N LEU A 229 -1.17 22.45 44.03
CA LEU A 229 -1.26 22.33 45.47
C LEU A 229 -0.50 23.48 46.24
N SER A 230 0.07 24.45 45.50
CA SER A 230 0.85 25.56 46.03
C SER A 230 2.12 25.19 46.81
N PHE A 231 2.66 23.95 46.59
CA PHE A 231 3.92 23.52 47.19
C PHE A 231 5.14 24.13 46.49
N ILE A 232 5.01 24.46 45.19
CA ILE A 232 6.08 25.10 44.41
C ILE A 232 5.55 26.33 43.66
N PRO A 233 6.39 27.36 43.45
CA PRO A 233 5.99 28.53 42.68
C PRO A 233 5.86 28.22 41.18
N ASN A 234 4.90 28.87 40.51
CA ASN A 234 4.64 28.70 39.06
C ASN A 234 5.85 29.05 38.19
N SER A 235 6.78 29.87 38.66
CA SER A 235 8.02 30.21 37.96
C SER A 235 8.90 28.98 37.65
N LEU A 236 8.86 27.94 38.48
CA LEU A 236 9.58 26.70 38.23
C LEU A 236 9.05 25.95 37.02
N ILE A 237 7.73 26.02 36.75
CA ILE A 237 7.14 25.42 35.54
C ILE A 237 7.66 26.14 34.29
N ILE A 238 7.83 27.47 34.35
CA ILE A 238 8.37 28.26 33.24
C ILE A 238 9.84 27.88 32.99
N ILE A 239 10.64 27.73 34.02
CA ILE A 239 12.02 27.30 33.90
C ILE A 239 12.07 25.89 33.29
N TRP A 240 11.25 24.98 33.81
CA TRP A 240 11.16 23.61 33.28
C TRP A 240 10.74 23.53 31.79
N PHE A 241 9.80 24.40 31.39
CA PHE A 241 9.40 24.58 30.01
C PHE A 241 10.61 24.88 29.10
N PHE A 242 11.46 25.83 29.50
CA PHE A 242 12.65 26.18 28.73
C PHE A 242 13.73 25.08 28.76
N VAL A 243 13.84 24.32 29.84
CA VAL A 243 14.73 23.14 29.89
C VAL A 243 14.35 22.10 28.80
N GLY A 244 13.07 21.75 28.69
CA GLY A 244 12.61 20.84 27.67
C GLY A 244 12.84 21.36 26.25
N LEU A 245 12.57 22.65 26.01
CA LEU A 245 12.85 23.28 24.71
C LEU A 245 14.34 23.30 24.38
N THR A 246 15.21 23.56 25.35
CA THR A 246 16.66 23.57 25.14
C THR A 246 17.17 22.18 24.76
N ILE A 247 16.75 21.15 25.50
CA ILE A 247 17.12 19.76 25.20
C ILE A 247 16.68 19.39 23.75
N THR A 248 15.46 19.70 23.37
CA THR A 248 14.96 19.42 22.01
C THR A 248 15.67 20.28 20.98
N GLY A 249 15.95 21.55 21.30
CA GLY A 249 16.61 22.52 20.45
C GLY A 249 18.01 22.10 20.01
N ILE A 250 18.78 21.43 20.89
CA ILE A 250 20.11 20.90 20.56
C ILE A 250 20.05 19.95 19.34
N TYR A 251 18.97 19.20 19.21
CA TYR A 251 18.80 18.20 18.15
C TYR A 251 17.93 18.69 16.98
N ILE A 252 17.43 19.93 17.00
CA ILE A 252 16.37 20.39 16.09
C ILE A 252 16.68 20.20 14.60
N LYS A 253 17.93 20.42 14.18
CA LYS A 253 18.36 20.22 12.78
C LYS A 253 18.21 18.76 12.37
N LYS A 254 18.70 17.83 13.21
CA LYS A 254 18.63 16.38 12.95
C LYS A 254 17.18 15.88 12.96
N ILE A 255 16.39 16.35 13.91
CA ILE A 255 14.95 16.07 14.01
C ILE A 255 14.23 16.52 12.73
N ASN A 256 14.50 17.73 12.23
CA ASN A 256 13.89 18.25 11.00
C ASN A 256 14.30 17.43 9.76
N THR A 257 15.57 17.04 9.65
CA THR A 257 16.03 16.19 8.55
C THR A 257 15.32 14.83 8.58
N LEU A 258 15.29 14.16 9.74
CA LEU A 258 14.57 12.89 9.88
C LEU A 258 13.08 13.04 9.55
N TYR A 259 12.45 14.12 10.02
CA TYR A 259 11.04 14.39 9.76
C TYR A 259 10.73 14.53 8.25
N LEU A 260 11.56 15.21 7.48
CA LEU A 260 11.36 15.39 6.04
C LEU A 260 11.29 14.04 5.30
N TYR A 261 12.22 13.14 5.58
CA TYR A 261 12.21 11.80 4.99
C TYR A 261 11.08 10.93 5.53
N ALA A 262 10.86 10.96 6.83
CA ALA A 262 9.80 10.22 7.52
C ALA A 262 8.42 10.57 6.97
N ASN A 263 8.14 11.85 6.74
CA ASN A 263 6.87 12.32 6.20
C ASN A 263 6.61 11.80 4.78
N LYS A 264 7.64 11.77 3.93
CA LYS A 264 7.55 11.22 2.56
C LYS A 264 7.28 9.71 2.57
N ALA A 265 7.89 8.96 3.48
CA ALA A 265 7.73 7.51 3.58
C ALA A 265 6.41 7.07 4.27
N LYS A 266 5.77 7.97 5.01
CA LYS A 266 4.61 7.67 5.88
C LYS A 266 3.48 6.95 5.15
N GLU A 267 3.02 7.50 4.03
CA GLU A 267 1.90 6.93 3.28
C GLU A 267 2.27 5.59 2.64
N THR A 268 3.51 5.41 2.21
CA THR A 268 3.99 4.12 1.69
C THR A 268 3.88 3.02 2.76
N PHE A 269 4.43 3.22 3.95
CA PHE A 269 4.34 2.21 5.02
C PHE A 269 2.90 1.97 5.47
N LYS A 270 2.05 3.02 5.51
CA LYS A 270 0.64 2.93 5.86
C LYS A 270 -0.17 2.07 4.90
N GLN A 271 0.22 2.03 3.65
CA GLN A 271 -0.54 1.35 2.62
C GLN A 271 0.05 -0.02 2.29
N TYR A 272 1.37 -0.13 2.27
CA TYR A 272 2.04 -1.40 2.03
C TYR A 272 1.78 -2.43 3.14
N HIS A 273 1.49 -2.00 4.39
CA HIS A 273 1.06 -2.94 5.43
C HIS A 273 -0.20 -3.72 5.03
N GLN A 274 -1.11 -3.12 4.26
CA GLN A 274 -2.33 -3.81 3.79
C GLN A 274 -1.99 -4.87 2.75
N LEU A 275 -1.06 -4.57 1.81
CA LEU A 275 -0.61 -5.54 0.81
C LEU A 275 0.08 -6.74 1.45
N LEU A 276 0.97 -6.48 2.43
CA LEU A 276 1.58 -7.54 3.23
C LEU A 276 0.52 -8.37 3.96
N ALA A 277 -0.47 -7.73 4.57
CA ALA A 277 -1.55 -8.44 5.27
C ALA A 277 -2.38 -9.34 4.34
N PHE A 278 -2.60 -8.94 3.09
CA PHE A 278 -3.24 -9.81 2.09
C PHE A 278 -2.39 -11.05 1.81
N ILE A 279 -1.08 -10.90 1.64
CA ILE A 279 -0.17 -12.01 1.39
C ILE A 279 -0.08 -12.93 2.61
N GLU A 280 0.06 -12.36 3.81
CA GLU A 280 0.20 -13.12 5.08
C GLU A 280 -1.04 -13.93 5.47
N ASN A 281 -2.23 -13.46 5.11
CA ASN A 281 -3.49 -14.08 5.52
C ASN A 281 -4.06 -15.06 4.49
N GLU A 282 -3.45 -15.17 3.29
CA GLU A 282 -3.83 -16.15 2.28
C GLU A 282 -3.10 -17.46 2.52
N THR A 283 -3.73 -18.56 2.11
CA THR A 283 -3.14 -19.91 2.18
C THR A 283 -2.80 -20.36 0.77
N PHE A 284 -1.52 -20.29 0.43
CA PHE A 284 -1.03 -20.72 -0.87
C PHE A 284 -0.67 -22.21 -0.88
N THR A 285 -0.85 -22.86 -2.03
CA THR A 285 -0.56 -24.29 -2.26
C THR A 285 0.69 -24.49 -3.10
N SER A 286 0.95 -23.63 -4.10
CA SER A 286 2.15 -23.70 -4.94
C SER A 286 3.42 -23.35 -4.15
N GLU A 287 4.50 -24.10 -4.45
CA GLU A 287 5.76 -23.96 -3.70
C GLU A 287 6.35 -22.57 -3.82
N LEU A 288 6.36 -21.99 -5.02
CA LEU A 288 6.89 -20.64 -5.24
C LEU A 288 6.15 -19.57 -4.42
N LEU A 289 4.81 -19.64 -4.33
CA LEU A 289 4.05 -18.66 -3.54
C LEU A 289 4.25 -18.87 -2.04
N LYS A 290 4.36 -20.12 -1.56
CA LYS A 290 4.71 -20.43 -0.17
C LYS A 290 6.09 -19.90 0.19
N GLN A 291 7.08 -20.12 -0.67
CA GLN A 291 8.43 -19.62 -0.48
C GLN A 291 8.42 -18.08 -0.37
N LYS A 292 7.75 -17.40 -1.30
CA LYS A 292 7.63 -15.93 -1.27
C LYS A 292 6.86 -15.43 -0.03
N GLN A 293 5.82 -16.12 0.39
CA GLN A 293 5.13 -15.82 1.64
C GLN A 293 6.01 -16.06 2.87
N ALA A 294 6.88 -17.07 2.85
CA ALA A 294 7.80 -17.35 3.96
C ALA A 294 8.85 -16.23 4.14
N GLU A 295 9.26 -15.56 3.04
CA GLU A 295 10.22 -14.45 3.08
C GLU A 295 9.74 -13.25 3.90
N ILE A 296 8.41 -13.08 4.08
CA ILE A 296 7.85 -12.01 4.91
C ILE A 296 7.52 -12.47 6.35
N LYS A 297 7.74 -13.75 6.68
CA LYS A 297 7.56 -14.23 8.05
C LYS A 297 8.69 -13.75 8.96
N THR A 298 8.31 -13.35 10.16
CA THR A 298 9.26 -13.04 11.24
C THR A 298 8.88 -13.83 12.48
N GLU A 299 9.84 -14.05 13.38
CA GLU A 299 9.64 -14.91 14.57
C GLU A 299 8.54 -14.42 15.51
N ASN A 300 8.44 -13.09 15.72
CA ASN A 300 7.61 -12.52 16.79
C ASN A 300 6.40 -11.73 16.31
N LYS A 301 6.42 -11.17 15.10
CA LYS A 301 5.36 -10.29 14.59
C LYS A 301 5.20 -10.46 13.09
N LYS A 302 4.01 -10.23 12.57
CA LYS A 302 3.77 -10.16 11.13
C LYS A 302 4.44 -8.92 10.53
N ALA A 303 5.01 -9.03 9.31
CA ALA A 303 5.63 -7.90 8.60
C ALA A 303 4.62 -6.75 8.39
N SER A 304 3.36 -7.07 8.12
CA SER A 304 2.26 -6.09 8.04
C SER A 304 2.11 -5.30 9.34
N GLN A 305 2.20 -5.94 10.51
CA GLN A 305 2.11 -5.27 11.80
C GLN A 305 3.34 -4.38 12.08
N ILE A 306 4.52 -4.80 11.59
CA ILE A 306 5.75 -4.02 11.73
C ILE A 306 5.66 -2.75 10.89
N PHE A 307 5.17 -2.83 9.65
CA PHE A 307 4.91 -1.66 8.80
C PHE A 307 3.85 -0.74 9.41
N LEU A 308 2.76 -1.30 9.92
CA LEU A 308 1.71 -0.53 10.60
C LEU A 308 2.26 0.16 11.86
N GLN A 309 3.16 -0.49 12.61
CA GLN A 309 3.79 0.11 13.78
C GLN A 309 4.61 1.35 13.38
N LEU A 310 5.45 1.26 12.32
CA LEU A 310 6.19 2.42 11.83
C LEU A 310 5.25 3.52 11.36
N SER A 311 4.26 3.20 10.52
CA SER A 311 3.26 4.16 10.06
C SER A 311 2.63 4.95 11.22
N LYS A 312 2.24 4.27 12.31
CA LYS A 312 1.68 4.94 13.50
C LYS A 312 2.69 5.85 14.21
N ILE A 313 3.98 5.47 14.23
CA ILE A 313 5.03 6.34 14.79
C ILE A 313 5.19 7.59 13.92
N LEU A 314 5.19 7.43 12.59
CA LEU A 314 5.30 8.51 11.63
C LEU A 314 4.07 9.45 11.68
N ASP A 315 2.86 8.90 11.79
CA ASP A 315 1.62 9.69 11.97
C ASP A 315 1.66 10.52 13.26
N ALA A 316 2.16 9.92 14.35
CA ALA A 316 2.29 10.64 15.63
C ALA A 316 3.38 11.71 15.57
N PHE A 317 4.46 11.47 14.83
CA PHE A 317 5.54 12.43 14.61
C PHE A 317 5.08 13.62 13.75
N ASP A 318 4.19 13.39 12.78
CA ASP A 318 3.63 14.42 11.89
C ASP A 318 2.80 15.48 12.65
N GLN A 319 2.25 15.15 13.84
CA GLN A 319 1.52 16.10 14.67
C GLN A 319 2.38 17.28 15.17
N ARG A 320 3.71 17.21 15.04
CA ARG A 320 4.62 18.34 15.33
C ARG A 320 4.36 19.58 14.47
N ASN A 321 3.73 19.41 13.30
CA ASN A 321 3.34 20.51 12.41
C ASN A 321 2.34 21.47 13.07
N ASN A 322 1.59 21.02 14.08
CA ASN A 322 0.85 21.94 14.93
C ASN A 322 1.82 22.60 15.91
N MET A 323 2.21 23.86 15.62
CA MET A 323 3.22 24.60 16.35
C MET A 323 2.94 24.64 17.86
N ILE A 324 1.69 24.86 18.26
CA ILE A 324 1.31 24.93 19.69
C ILE A 324 1.54 23.58 20.35
N ILE A 325 0.96 22.51 19.77
CA ILE A 325 1.11 21.14 20.32
C ILE A 325 2.58 20.73 20.32
N GLY A 326 3.33 21.02 19.25
CA GLY A 326 4.76 20.71 19.15
C GLY A 326 5.59 21.36 20.25
N VAL A 327 5.43 22.67 20.48
CA VAL A 327 6.16 23.40 21.50
C VAL A 327 5.85 22.84 22.89
N PHE A 328 4.57 22.71 23.27
CA PHE A 328 4.20 22.22 24.62
C PHE A 328 4.60 20.76 24.83
N ALA A 329 4.43 19.90 23.82
CA ALA A 329 4.79 18.49 23.92
C ALA A 329 6.31 18.29 24.05
N ASN A 330 7.12 19.11 23.40
CA ASN A 330 8.58 19.06 23.53
C ASN A 330 9.05 19.66 24.86
N SER A 331 8.41 20.72 25.33
CA SER A 331 8.75 21.40 26.60
C SER A 331 8.50 20.51 27.83
N PHE A 332 7.48 19.64 27.78
CA PHE A 332 7.08 18.84 28.94
C PHE A 332 7.25 17.33 28.78
N ALA A 333 7.48 16.83 27.57
CA ALA A 333 7.58 15.39 27.32
C ALA A 333 8.67 14.98 26.31
N LEU A 334 9.50 15.89 25.80
CA LEU A 334 10.55 15.63 24.80
C LEU A 334 10.04 14.80 23.62
N ARG A 335 8.84 15.10 23.16
CA ARG A 335 8.04 14.23 22.25
C ARG A 335 8.76 13.94 20.93
N ASP A 336 9.36 14.94 20.31
CA ASP A 336 10.05 14.77 19.04
C ASP A 336 11.25 13.81 19.17
N LEU A 337 12.05 13.95 20.24
CA LEU A 337 13.16 13.05 20.53
C LEU A 337 12.70 11.62 20.79
N ASN A 338 11.56 11.44 21.46
CA ASN A 338 10.97 10.11 21.66
C ASN A 338 10.57 9.47 20.31
N HIS A 339 9.95 10.24 19.43
CA HIS A 339 9.58 9.72 18.11
C HIS A 339 10.82 9.41 17.27
N CYS A 340 11.83 10.29 17.26
CA CYS A 340 13.10 10.01 16.57
C CYS A 340 13.75 8.71 17.08
N TYR A 341 13.87 8.53 18.39
CA TYR A 341 14.42 7.31 18.98
C TYR A 341 13.64 6.05 18.55
N ARG A 342 12.30 6.12 18.55
CA ARG A 342 11.45 5.01 18.14
C ARG A 342 11.59 4.67 16.66
N ILE A 343 11.76 5.67 15.79
CA ILE A 343 12.01 5.49 14.35
C ILE A 343 13.39 4.86 14.16
N GLU A 344 14.43 5.40 14.80
CA GLU A 344 15.80 4.87 14.70
C GLU A 344 15.91 3.42 15.22
N LYS A 345 15.26 3.13 16.34
CA LYS A 345 15.17 1.76 16.86
C LYS A 345 14.47 0.81 15.90
N TRP A 346 13.43 1.28 15.22
CA TRP A 346 12.73 0.48 14.21
C TRP A 346 13.64 0.22 13.00
N ILE A 347 14.36 1.24 12.52
CA ILE A 347 15.33 1.12 11.41
C ILE A 347 16.40 0.09 11.78
N ASP A 348 17.04 0.24 12.92
CA ASP A 348 18.10 -0.66 13.41
C ASP A 348 17.63 -2.14 13.50
N THR A 349 16.35 -2.34 13.84
CA THR A 349 15.79 -3.70 14.01
C THR A 349 15.38 -4.36 12.70
N TYR A 350 14.89 -3.58 11.72
CA TYR A 350 14.18 -4.16 10.57
C TYR A 350 14.78 -3.80 9.20
N LEU A 351 15.79 -2.94 9.12
CA LEU A 351 16.37 -2.45 7.88
C LEU A 351 16.68 -3.57 6.87
N GLU A 352 17.37 -4.62 7.33
CA GLU A 352 17.77 -5.74 6.47
C GLU A 352 16.60 -6.49 5.84
N LYS A 353 15.42 -6.45 6.48
CA LYS A 353 14.23 -7.17 6.03
C LYS A 353 13.33 -6.34 5.12
N VAL A 354 13.36 -5.01 5.25
CA VAL A 354 12.44 -4.09 4.55
C VAL A 354 12.56 -4.19 3.04
N HIS A 355 13.79 -4.26 2.51
CA HIS A 355 14.02 -4.39 1.07
C HIS A 355 13.34 -5.64 0.52
N ASN A 356 13.54 -6.78 1.18
CA ASN A 356 12.93 -8.04 0.76
C ASN A 356 11.39 -7.99 0.85
N TRP A 357 10.81 -7.32 1.83
CA TRP A 357 9.35 -7.18 1.94
C TRP A 357 8.77 -6.36 0.80
N PHE A 358 9.45 -5.31 0.35
CA PHE A 358 9.04 -4.56 -0.85
C PHE A 358 9.14 -5.42 -2.12
N GLU A 359 10.20 -6.22 -2.25
CA GLU A 359 10.37 -7.16 -3.37
C GLU A 359 9.28 -8.23 -3.42
N VAL A 360 8.87 -8.78 -2.27
CA VAL A 360 7.76 -9.74 -2.20
C VAL A 360 6.45 -9.11 -2.64
N ILE A 361 6.15 -7.88 -2.19
CA ILE A 361 4.94 -7.17 -2.64
C ILE A 361 4.97 -6.94 -4.15
N ALA A 362 6.10 -6.48 -4.70
CA ALA A 362 6.28 -6.27 -6.13
C ALA A 362 6.13 -7.57 -6.93
N PHE A 363 6.64 -8.68 -6.40
CA PHE A 363 6.46 -10.01 -6.99
C PHE A 363 4.98 -10.38 -7.10
N PHE A 364 4.20 -10.27 -6.00
CA PHE A 364 2.78 -10.62 -6.03
C PHE A 364 1.98 -9.70 -6.95
N ASP A 365 2.29 -8.40 -6.99
CA ASP A 365 1.63 -7.45 -7.90
C ASP A 365 1.88 -7.79 -9.38
N ALA A 366 3.12 -8.15 -9.74
CA ALA A 366 3.47 -8.61 -11.07
C ALA A 366 2.80 -9.96 -11.42
N GLN A 367 2.83 -10.93 -10.50
CA GLN A 367 2.21 -12.25 -10.72
C GLN A 367 0.68 -12.14 -10.85
N ASN A 368 0.05 -11.17 -10.19
CA ASN A 368 -1.38 -10.91 -10.35
C ASN A 368 -1.74 -10.49 -11.79
N SER A 369 -0.86 -9.78 -12.50
CA SER A 369 -1.07 -9.46 -13.93
C SER A 369 -1.05 -10.71 -14.79
N LEU A 370 -0.06 -11.59 -14.61
CA LEU A 370 0.04 -12.86 -15.33
C LEU A 370 -1.16 -13.78 -15.03
N ALA A 371 -1.56 -13.85 -13.77
CA ALA A 371 -2.70 -14.64 -13.34
C ALA A 371 -4.04 -14.07 -13.86
N ASN A 372 -4.14 -12.75 -14.03
CA ASN A 372 -5.30 -12.13 -14.64
C ASN A 372 -5.42 -12.47 -16.11
N PHE A 373 -4.29 -12.50 -16.84
CA PHE A 373 -4.24 -12.94 -18.22
C PHE A 373 -4.73 -14.39 -18.35
N GLN A 374 -4.24 -15.31 -17.52
CA GLN A 374 -4.70 -16.69 -17.48
C GLN A 374 -6.21 -16.80 -17.17
N PHE A 375 -6.71 -16.02 -16.22
CA PHE A 375 -8.14 -16.01 -15.88
C PHE A 375 -9.00 -15.54 -17.06
N ASN A 376 -8.54 -14.53 -17.80
CA ASN A 376 -9.24 -13.96 -18.95
C ASN A 376 -9.20 -14.89 -20.19
N HIS A 377 -8.20 -15.79 -20.26
CA HIS A 377 -8.00 -16.72 -21.37
C HIS A 377 -8.00 -18.18 -20.91
N PRO A 378 -9.13 -18.71 -20.43
CA PRO A 378 -9.19 -20.07 -19.88
C PRO A 378 -8.88 -21.17 -20.91
N ASN A 379 -8.96 -20.87 -22.21
CA ASN A 379 -8.66 -21.78 -23.32
C ASN A 379 -7.18 -21.79 -23.72
N PHE A 380 -6.35 -20.88 -23.16
CA PHE A 380 -4.93 -20.86 -23.43
C PHE A 380 -4.21 -21.89 -22.57
N THR A 381 -3.19 -22.53 -23.16
CA THR A 381 -2.41 -23.56 -22.49
C THR A 381 -1.03 -23.07 -22.10
N PHE A 382 -0.53 -23.55 -20.98
CA PHE A 382 0.88 -23.36 -20.65
C PHE A 382 1.75 -24.30 -21.49
N PRO A 383 2.93 -23.85 -21.94
CA PRO A 383 3.85 -24.74 -22.67
C PRO A 383 4.33 -25.86 -21.76
N THR A 384 4.46 -27.05 -22.36
CA THR A 384 5.11 -28.21 -21.74
C THR A 384 6.60 -28.12 -22.01
N ILE A 385 7.42 -28.14 -20.97
CA ILE A 385 8.89 -28.14 -21.09
C ILE A 385 9.37 -29.58 -21.15
N VAL A 386 10.22 -29.86 -22.13
CA VAL A 386 10.81 -31.20 -22.34
C VAL A 386 12.34 -31.11 -22.37
N ASP A 387 12.99 -31.96 -21.61
CA ASP A 387 14.45 -31.84 -21.35
C ASP A 387 15.34 -32.24 -22.56
N HIS A 388 14.81 -33.02 -23.49
CA HIS A 388 15.62 -33.62 -24.57
C HIS A 388 15.17 -33.24 -25.96
N ALA A 389 14.15 -32.38 -26.11
CA ALA A 389 13.71 -31.94 -27.42
C ALA A 389 14.41 -30.65 -27.85
N THR A 390 14.87 -30.66 -29.07
CA THR A 390 15.41 -29.46 -29.75
C THR A 390 14.38 -28.87 -30.69
N THR A 391 13.11 -29.01 -30.33
CA THR A 391 11.97 -28.69 -31.18
C THR A 391 11.01 -27.77 -30.44
N ILE A 392 10.53 -26.71 -31.09
CA ILE A 392 9.37 -25.94 -30.68
C ILE A 392 8.19 -26.45 -31.48
N LYS A 393 7.18 -27.05 -30.83
CA LYS A 393 5.96 -27.51 -31.47
C LYS A 393 4.76 -26.77 -30.86
N ALA A 394 3.97 -26.15 -31.71
CA ALA A 394 2.73 -25.51 -31.32
C ALA A 394 1.59 -25.95 -32.26
N GLU A 395 0.45 -26.27 -31.67
CA GLU A 395 -0.81 -26.57 -32.36
C GLU A 395 -1.81 -25.47 -32.10
N ASN A 396 -2.49 -24.98 -33.13
CA ASN A 396 -3.45 -23.89 -33.07
C ASN A 396 -2.84 -22.61 -32.43
N LEU A 397 -1.59 -22.28 -32.78
CA LEU A 397 -0.91 -21.07 -32.33
C LEU A 397 -1.60 -19.84 -32.91
N GLY A 398 -2.03 -18.94 -32.09
CA GLY A 398 -2.68 -17.70 -32.48
C GLY A 398 -2.13 -16.47 -31.71
N HIS A 399 -2.16 -15.30 -32.33
CA HIS A 399 -1.68 -14.08 -31.72
C HIS A 399 -2.57 -13.64 -30.53
N PRO A 400 -2.03 -13.43 -29.32
CA PRO A 400 -2.83 -13.22 -28.12
C PRO A 400 -3.62 -11.89 -28.11
N LEU A 401 -3.19 -10.89 -28.87
CA LEU A 401 -3.83 -9.58 -28.95
C LEU A 401 -4.96 -9.51 -29.99
N ILE A 402 -5.10 -10.56 -30.83
CA ILE A 402 -6.19 -10.63 -31.80
C ILE A 402 -7.41 -11.27 -31.13
N ALA A 403 -8.57 -10.62 -31.25
CA ALA A 403 -9.81 -11.14 -30.73
C ALA A 403 -10.09 -12.56 -31.23
N GLU A 404 -10.62 -13.45 -30.40
CA GLU A 404 -10.78 -14.87 -30.69
C GLU A 404 -11.59 -15.15 -31.96
N GLU A 405 -12.63 -14.32 -32.22
CA GLU A 405 -13.49 -14.44 -33.39
C GLU A 405 -12.79 -14.06 -34.72
N LYS A 406 -11.70 -13.29 -34.63
CA LYS A 406 -10.94 -12.80 -35.81
C LYS A 406 -9.58 -13.50 -35.95
N ARG A 407 -9.18 -14.24 -34.92
CA ARG A 407 -7.86 -14.85 -34.85
C ARG A 407 -7.79 -16.13 -35.69
N ILE A 408 -6.93 -16.10 -36.69
CA ILE A 408 -6.56 -17.31 -37.47
C ILE A 408 -5.42 -18.00 -36.72
N THR A 409 -5.55 -19.31 -36.52
CA THR A 409 -4.53 -20.13 -35.86
C THR A 409 -3.79 -20.98 -36.86
N SER A 410 -2.52 -21.25 -36.59
CA SER A 410 -1.66 -22.12 -37.41
C SER A 410 -0.89 -23.10 -36.51
N SER A 411 -0.56 -24.25 -37.00
CA SER A 411 0.34 -25.19 -36.33
C SER A 411 1.75 -25.01 -36.88
N VAL A 412 2.75 -24.99 -36.00
CA VAL A 412 4.15 -24.81 -36.39
C VAL A 412 5.03 -25.80 -35.63
N THR A 413 6.03 -26.32 -36.34
CA THR A 413 7.12 -27.11 -35.76
C THR A 413 8.42 -26.53 -36.23
N ILE A 414 9.32 -26.18 -35.30
CA ILE A 414 10.66 -25.66 -35.57
C ILE A 414 11.65 -26.61 -34.92
N ASN A 415 12.45 -27.29 -35.73
CA ASN A 415 13.49 -28.21 -35.25
C ASN A 415 14.81 -27.47 -35.05
N LYS A 416 15.78 -28.12 -34.41
CA LYS A 416 17.12 -27.58 -34.25
C LYS A 416 17.72 -27.24 -35.63
N GLU A 417 18.35 -26.07 -35.71
CA GLU A 417 19.01 -25.58 -36.94
C GLU A 417 18.04 -25.19 -38.09
N GLU A 418 16.74 -25.19 -37.85
CA GLU A 418 15.74 -24.66 -38.79
C GLU A 418 15.41 -23.18 -38.44
N PHE A 419 15.16 -22.40 -39.46
CA PHE A 419 14.58 -21.06 -39.32
C PHE A 419 13.50 -20.84 -40.37
N PHE A 420 12.55 -19.96 -40.09
CA PHE A 420 11.46 -19.63 -40.99
C PHE A 420 11.49 -18.14 -41.30
N ILE A 421 11.26 -17.80 -42.57
CA ILE A 421 11.03 -16.42 -42.99
C ILE A 421 9.53 -16.29 -43.27
N ILE A 422 8.88 -15.41 -42.55
CA ILE A 422 7.47 -15.09 -42.74
C ILE A 422 7.41 -13.82 -43.57
N THR A 423 6.82 -13.87 -44.74
CA THR A 423 6.56 -12.71 -45.60
C THR A 423 5.07 -12.46 -45.64
N GLY A 424 4.65 -11.22 -45.48
CA GLY A 424 3.25 -10.78 -45.56
C GLY A 424 2.99 -9.99 -46.80
#